data_0de3c13d841abb2b17bb9085badb9ff5
#
_entry.id   0de3c13d841abb2b17bb9085badb9ff5
#
_cell.length_a   1.000
_cell.length_b   1.000
_cell.length_c   1.000
_cell.angle_alpha   90.00
_cell.angle_beta   90.00
_cell.angle_gamma   90.00
#
_symmetry.space_group_name_H-M   'P 1'
#
loop_
_entity.id
_entity.type
_entity.pdbx_description
1 polymer ?
#
loop_
_entity_poly.entity_id
_entity_poly.type
_entity_poly.pdbx_seq_one_letter_code
_entity_poly.pdbx_strand_id
1 'polypeptide(L)'
;MGEQGWVRAGAALLATLGVLAGGPAASAATPASRVPRDGPAGNAFYAPRQVSPGRPGDVVWSSPIISPAGSRAWKILYHSRAVDGRDVVVSGIVITPTAKPPSGGWPVVTWAHGTEGLADACAPSKALDIAYRIPGIQSFIKQGYVVVATDYQGLGTPGEHPYLVGVSEGRGVLDIARAAHEMSPANASTKVLVYGHSQGGQAALFAGQIAATYAPDLHLLGVAAVAPVSDLTELLPEATATPAARGYAVMAAVGFHAAYPDTNLASVLTPLAIAGLGYVDQHCAADVIDHYAEFTPSQIIAQSPLIVPAFAALLQQNTAGTVATAAPLFIAQGDRDELVPKPTTDQYVQRACGVGDHILYRVYPGQDHIGARDASVKDIQAWMAARVAGQPAPSTC
;
A
#
# COMPACT_ATOMS: atom_id res chain seq x y z
N MET A 1 -41.48 13.59 -69.39
CA MET A 1 -42.41 14.74 -69.24
C MET A 1 -42.84 14.87 -67.83
N GLY A 2 -42.55 15.99 -67.13
CA GLY A 2 -43.13 16.39 -65.85
C GLY A 2 -42.12 16.35 -64.67
N GLU A 3 -41.20 17.33 -64.68
CA GLU A 3 -40.50 17.74 -63.45
C GLU A 3 -41.46 18.46 -62.53
N GLN A 4 -41.42 18.16 -61.24
CA GLN A 4 -41.94 19.05 -60.21
C GLN A 4 -40.91 19.18 -59.09
N GLY A 5 -40.33 20.39 -59.03
CA GLY A 5 -39.39 20.80 -58.01
C GLY A 5 -40.07 21.04 -56.64
N TRP A 6 -39.37 20.66 -55.57
CA TRP A 6 -39.71 21.02 -54.19
C TRP A 6 -38.66 21.99 -53.66
N VAL A 7 -39.12 23.19 -53.33
CA VAL A 7 -38.38 24.25 -52.65
C VAL A 7 -38.18 23.85 -51.22
N ARG A 8 -36.91 23.78 -50.77
CA ARG A 8 -36.57 23.61 -49.32
C ARG A 8 -36.42 25.01 -48.70
N ALA A 9 -37.29 25.31 -47.74
CA ALA A 9 -37.16 26.43 -46.83
C ALA A 9 -36.13 26.10 -45.76
N GLY A 10 -35.03 26.87 -45.72
CA GLY A 10 -34.02 26.79 -44.64
C GLY A 10 -34.47 27.58 -43.43
N ALA A 11 -34.64 26.90 -42.31
CA ALA A 11 -34.77 27.52 -40.99
C ALA A 11 -33.41 27.64 -40.34
N ALA A 12 -32.90 28.87 -40.14
CA ALA A 12 -31.67 29.14 -39.40
C ALA A 12 -32.01 29.08 -37.89
N LEU A 13 -31.43 28.11 -37.21
CA LEU A 13 -31.39 28.09 -35.74
C LEU A 13 -30.22 28.93 -35.26
N LEU A 14 -30.52 30.06 -34.64
CA LEU A 14 -29.57 30.82 -33.84
C LEU A 14 -29.31 30.10 -32.51
N ALA A 15 -28.11 29.48 -32.37
CA ALA A 15 -27.65 28.94 -31.13
C ALA A 15 -27.06 30.06 -30.25
N THR A 16 -27.77 30.45 -29.21
CA THR A 16 -27.24 31.33 -28.16
C THR A 16 -26.25 30.55 -27.30
N LEU A 17 -24.96 30.87 -27.42
CA LEU A 17 -23.93 30.40 -26.49
C LEU A 17 -24.13 31.09 -25.13
N GLY A 18 -24.68 30.35 -24.17
CA GLY A 18 -24.69 30.73 -22.77
C GLY A 18 -23.28 30.56 -22.19
N VAL A 19 -22.61 31.65 -21.90
CA VAL A 19 -21.37 31.66 -21.11
C VAL A 19 -21.73 31.30 -19.67
N LEU A 20 -21.48 30.04 -19.27
CA LEU A 20 -21.50 29.65 -17.87
C LEU A 20 -20.26 30.29 -17.20
N ALA A 21 -20.48 31.34 -16.42
CA ALA A 21 -19.49 31.90 -15.53
C ALA A 21 -19.10 30.81 -14.50
N GLY A 22 -17.89 30.25 -14.65
CA GLY A 22 -17.31 29.36 -13.65
C GLY A 22 -17.14 30.10 -12.33
N GLY A 23 -17.93 29.74 -11.33
CA GLY A 23 -17.71 30.17 -9.96
C GLY A 23 -16.32 29.72 -9.49
N PRO A 24 -15.68 30.45 -8.57
CA PRO A 24 -14.38 30.07 -8.05
C PRO A 24 -14.47 28.65 -7.43
N ALA A 25 -13.59 27.74 -7.86
CA ALA A 25 -13.43 26.45 -7.22
C ALA A 25 -13.15 26.70 -5.73
N ALA A 26 -14.02 26.15 -4.86
CA ALA A 26 -13.79 26.23 -3.44
C ALA A 26 -12.45 25.56 -3.14
N SER A 27 -11.46 26.37 -2.75
CA SER A 27 -10.20 25.89 -2.23
C SER A 27 -10.51 25.02 -1.01
N ALA A 28 -10.25 23.74 -1.10
CA ALA A 28 -10.38 22.84 0.04
C ALA A 28 -9.44 23.36 1.14
N ALA A 29 -10.00 23.90 2.21
CA ALA A 29 -9.22 24.36 3.34
C ALA A 29 -8.38 23.21 3.86
N THR A 30 -7.06 23.41 3.93
CA THR A 30 -6.13 22.48 4.58
C THR A 30 -6.63 22.26 6.01
N PRO A 31 -6.85 21.01 6.46
CA PRO A 31 -7.34 20.76 7.81
C PRO A 31 -6.34 21.31 8.81
N ALA A 32 -6.85 22.00 9.82
CA ALA A 32 -6.02 22.53 10.90
C ALA A 32 -5.38 21.35 11.65
N SER A 33 -4.05 21.34 11.75
CA SER A 33 -3.29 20.38 12.52
C SER A 33 -3.80 20.30 13.97
N ARG A 34 -4.08 19.09 14.49
CA ARG A 34 -4.73 18.87 15.77
C ARG A 34 -3.89 17.95 16.68
N VAL A 35 -4.03 18.12 17.98
CA VAL A 35 -3.61 17.10 18.94
C VAL A 35 -4.72 16.03 18.96
N PRO A 36 -4.45 14.79 18.55
CA PRO A 36 -5.45 13.74 18.60
C PRO A 36 -5.88 13.47 20.07
N ARG A 37 -7.13 13.06 20.24
CA ARG A 37 -7.59 12.56 21.54
C ARG A 37 -6.91 11.24 21.88
N ASP A 38 -6.78 10.93 23.18
CA ASP A 38 -6.27 9.65 23.63
C ASP A 38 -7.24 8.52 23.28
N GLY A 39 -6.69 7.41 22.77
CA GLY A 39 -7.44 6.21 22.48
C GLY A 39 -7.64 5.32 23.71
N PRO A 40 -8.64 4.44 23.71
CA PRO A 40 -8.86 3.47 24.77
C PRO A 40 -7.69 2.48 24.86
N ALA A 41 -7.54 1.83 26.02
CA ALA A 41 -6.51 0.82 26.23
C ALA A 41 -6.87 -0.53 25.60
N GLY A 42 -5.86 -1.34 25.31
CA GLY A 42 -6.01 -2.73 24.85
C GLY A 42 -6.71 -2.85 23.49
N ASN A 43 -7.47 -3.92 23.30
CA ASN A 43 -8.14 -4.21 22.03
C ASN A 43 -9.24 -3.20 21.66
N ALA A 44 -9.80 -2.47 22.63
CA ALA A 44 -10.77 -1.41 22.36
C ALA A 44 -10.18 -0.26 21.52
N PHE A 45 -8.86 -0.12 21.49
CA PHE A 45 -8.18 0.81 20.59
C PHE A 45 -8.42 0.51 19.11
N TYR A 46 -8.46 -0.76 18.76
CA TYR A 46 -8.56 -1.24 17.39
C TYR A 46 -9.99 -1.48 16.91
N ALA A 47 -10.92 -1.67 17.86
CA ALA A 47 -12.32 -1.99 17.57
C ALA A 47 -13.26 -0.91 18.15
N PRO A 48 -13.32 0.28 17.53
CA PRO A 48 -14.20 1.35 17.96
C PRO A 48 -15.68 0.94 17.80
N ARG A 49 -16.50 1.20 18.80
CA ARG A 49 -17.95 0.91 18.73
C ARG A 49 -18.68 1.83 17.76
N GLN A 50 -18.25 3.09 17.69
CA GLN A 50 -18.79 4.09 16.78
C GLN A 50 -17.65 5.03 16.36
N VAL A 51 -17.55 5.26 15.06
CA VAL A 51 -16.67 6.27 14.46
C VAL A 51 -17.53 7.12 13.54
N SER A 52 -17.48 8.43 13.70
CA SER A 52 -18.12 9.34 12.74
C SER A 52 -17.40 9.23 11.39
N PRO A 53 -18.09 9.36 10.26
CA PRO A 53 -17.41 9.39 8.96
C PRO A 53 -16.30 10.43 8.92
N GLY A 54 -15.16 10.06 8.34
CA GLY A 54 -13.98 10.91 8.23
C GLY A 54 -13.43 10.97 6.81
N ARG A 55 -12.50 11.90 6.59
CA ARG A 55 -11.73 11.96 5.33
C ARG A 55 -10.52 11.03 5.44
N PRO A 56 -9.96 10.57 4.32
CA PRO A 56 -8.69 9.85 4.32
C PRO A 56 -7.62 10.63 5.11
N GLY A 57 -7.02 9.99 6.12
CA GLY A 57 -6.03 10.58 7.00
C GLY A 57 -6.57 11.22 8.28
N ASP A 58 -7.87 11.50 8.41
CA ASP A 58 -8.43 12.04 9.66
C ASP A 58 -8.14 11.08 10.83
N VAL A 59 -7.47 11.57 11.90
CA VAL A 59 -7.08 10.76 13.05
C VAL A 59 -8.25 10.61 14.01
N VAL A 60 -8.63 9.38 14.29
CA VAL A 60 -9.70 9.05 15.28
C VAL A 60 -9.19 9.24 16.70
N TRP A 61 -8.03 8.63 17.01
CA TRP A 61 -7.31 8.77 18.29
C TRP A 61 -5.86 8.29 18.19
N SER A 62 -5.08 8.54 19.24
CA SER A 62 -3.70 8.09 19.36
C SER A 62 -3.39 7.57 20.77
N SER A 63 -2.33 6.81 20.91
CA SER A 63 -1.75 6.45 22.22
C SER A 63 -0.23 6.38 22.10
N PRO A 64 0.51 6.91 23.07
CA PRO A 64 1.97 6.79 23.10
C PRO A 64 2.42 5.32 23.12
N ILE A 65 3.52 5.03 22.44
CA ILE A 65 4.20 3.72 22.45
C ILE A 65 5.68 3.91 22.74
N ILE A 66 6.38 2.78 22.99
CA ILE A 66 7.84 2.78 23.13
C ILE A 66 8.47 3.31 21.84
N SER A 67 9.40 4.27 21.97
CA SER A 67 10.00 4.96 20.83
C SER A 67 11.51 4.78 20.76
N PRO A 68 12.08 4.74 19.54
CA PRO A 68 13.53 4.79 19.35
C PRO A 68 14.19 6.02 19.98
N ALA A 69 15.46 5.92 20.33
CA ALA A 69 16.18 7.02 20.92
C ALA A 69 16.16 8.28 20.03
N GLY A 70 15.89 9.44 20.64
CA GLY A 70 15.78 10.71 19.94
C GLY A 70 14.43 10.91 19.21
N SER A 71 13.42 10.09 19.52
CA SER A 71 12.09 10.22 18.93
C SER A 71 10.96 10.14 19.96
N ARG A 72 9.74 10.45 19.50
CA ARG A 72 8.46 10.13 20.15
C ARG A 72 7.66 9.28 19.17
N ALA A 73 6.86 8.36 19.70
CA ALA A 73 6.05 7.48 18.88
C ALA A 73 4.64 7.30 19.45
N TRP A 74 3.69 7.11 18.55
CA TRP A 74 2.29 6.83 18.85
C TRP A 74 1.78 5.71 17.95
N LYS A 75 0.96 4.85 18.47
CA LYS A 75 -0.01 4.14 17.64
C LYS A 75 -1.20 5.06 17.40
N ILE A 76 -1.78 4.96 16.22
CA ILE A 76 -2.93 5.76 15.79
C ILE A 76 -4.02 4.89 15.19
N LEU A 77 -5.26 5.36 15.28
CA LEU A 77 -6.38 4.89 14.48
C LEU A 77 -6.81 6.06 13.58
N TYR A 78 -6.92 5.81 12.29
CA TYR A 78 -7.19 6.86 11.29
C TYR A 78 -8.14 6.36 10.20
N HIS A 79 -8.76 7.29 9.47
CA HIS A 79 -9.65 6.99 8.37
C HIS A 79 -8.90 6.72 7.07
N SER A 80 -9.36 5.73 6.32
CA SER A 80 -8.92 5.41 4.97
C SER A 80 -10.12 5.03 4.09
N ARG A 81 -9.86 4.50 2.88
CA ARG A 81 -10.92 4.07 1.97
C ARG A 81 -10.69 2.63 1.52
N ALA A 82 -11.72 1.81 1.66
CA ALA A 82 -11.79 0.50 1.03
C ALA A 82 -11.77 0.62 -0.51
N VAL A 83 -11.58 -0.50 -1.21
CA VAL A 83 -11.53 -0.50 -2.68
C VAL A 83 -12.78 0.14 -3.30
N ASP A 84 -13.96 -0.12 -2.74
CA ASP A 84 -15.26 0.42 -3.16
C ASP A 84 -15.51 1.88 -2.74
N GLY A 85 -14.53 2.52 -2.07
CA GLY A 85 -14.62 3.90 -1.61
C GLY A 85 -15.28 4.09 -0.24
N ARG A 86 -15.80 3.03 0.40
CA ARG A 86 -16.32 3.12 1.78
C ARG A 86 -15.27 3.63 2.74
N ASP A 87 -15.74 4.40 3.72
CA ASP A 87 -14.92 4.83 4.86
C ASP A 87 -14.59 3.65 5.75
N VAL A 88 -13.32 3.47 6.04
CA VAL A 88 -12.79 2.42 6.93
C VAL A 88 -11.82 3.02 7.91
N VAL A 89 -11.68 2.40 9.08
CA VAL A 89 -10.63 2.75 10.04
C VAL A 89 -9.46 1.79 9.92
N VAL A 90 -8.27 2.34 10.01
CA VAL A 90 -7.02 1.60 9.88
C VAL A 90 -6.11 1.99 11.05
N SER A 91 -5.36 1.05 11.58
CA SER A 91 -4.35 1.30 12.60
C SER A 91 -2.96 1.44 12.01
N GLY A 92 -2.06 2.01 12.77
CA GLY A 92 -0.66 2.15 12.40
C GLY A 92 0.12 2.95 13.45
N ILE A 93 1.34 3.33 13.11
CA ILE A 93 2.22 4.09 14.00
C ILE A 93 2.78 5.35 13.34
N VAL A 94 3.06 6.34 14.17
CA VAL A 94 3.73 7.59 13.80
C VAL A 94 4.92 7.79 14.74
N ILE A 95 6.11 8.00 14.18
CA ILE A 95 7.36 8.22 14.91
C ILE A 95 7.96 9.54 14.43
N THR A 96 8.23 10.48 15.34
CA THR A 96 8.78 11.80 15.00
C THR A 96 10.08 12.08 15.78
N PRO A 97 11.07 12.75 15.18
CA PRO A 97 12.23 13.22 15.91
C PRO A 97 11.87 14.18 17.05
N THR A 98 12.61 14.15 18.15
CA THR A 98 12.48 15.14 19.23
C THR A 98 13.22 16.45 18.96
N ALA A 99 14.07 16.48 17.94
CA ALA A 99 14.76 17.68 17.49
C ALA A 99 13.76 18.76 17.00
N LYS A 100 14.23 20.00 16.90
CA LYS A 100 13.41 21.09 16.35
C LYS A 100 13.17 20.86 14.86
N PRO A 101 11.89 20.85 14.42
CA PRO A 101 11.56 20.65 13.01
C PRO A 101 12.05 21.84 12.15
N PRO A 102 12.36 21.59 10.87
CA PRO A 102 12.57 22.67 9.90
C PRO A 102 11.28 23.45 9.65
N SER A 103 11.42 24.63 9.04
CA SER A 103 10.24 25.35 8.54
C SER A 103 9.46 24.47 7.57
N GLY A 104 8.17 24.33 7.79
CA GLY A 104 7.28 23.46 7.00
C GLY A 104 7.21 22.01 7.46
N GLY A 105 7.88 21.62 8.54
CA GLY A 105 7.82 20.27 9.13
C GLY A 105 8.84 19.30 8.54
N TRP A 106 8.91 18.10 9.14
CA TRP A 106 9.78 17.02 8.73
C TRP A 106 9.26 16.32 7.46
N PRO A 107 10.10 15.92 6.50
CA PRO A 107 9.68 15.00 5.46
C PRO A 107 9.25 13.66 6.06
N VAL A 108 8.32 12.98 5.41
CA VAL A 108 7.71 11.74 5.87
C VAL A 108 8.27 10.55 5.08
N VAL A 109 8.68 9.50 5.77
CA VAL A 109 8.89 8.17 5.19
C VAL A 109 7.73 7.29 5.64
N THR A 110 6.92 6.79 4.72
CA THR A 110 5.89 5.80 5.01
C THR A 110 6.42 4.40 4.72
N TRP A 111 6.48 3.57 5.76
CA TRP A 111 6.91 2.18 5.68
C TRP A 111 5.72 1.27 5.45
N ALA A 112 5.81 0.49 4.39
CA ALA A 112 4.88 -0.56 4.03
C ALA A 112 5.50 -1.93 4.37
N HIS A 113 4.94 -2.61 5.38
CA HIS A 113 5.48 -3.87 5.89
C HIS A 113 5.18 -5.05 4.97
N GLY A 114 5.95 -6.13 5.10
CA GLY A 114 5.71 -7.41 4.43
C GLY A 114 4.56 -8.18 5.08
N THR A 115 4.36 -9.43 4.65
CA THR A 115 3.25 -10.26 5.10
C THR A 115 3.38 -10.63 6.58
N GLU A 116 2.39 -10.22 7.38
CA GLU A 116 2.28 -10.56 8.81
C GLU A 116 1.15 -11.56 9.09
N GLY A 117 0.24 -11.78 8.13
CA GLY A 117 -0.96 -12.61 8.24
C GLY A 117 -2.23 -11.81 8.02
N LEU A 118 -3.40 -12.45 8.21
CA LEU A 118 -4.70 -11.82 8.04
C LEU A 118 -5.44 -11.61 9.37
N ALA A 119 -5.05 -12.36 10.40
CA ALA A 119 -5.69 -12.28 11.71
C ALA A 119 -5.43 -10.92 12.39
N ASP A 120 -6.42 -10.41 13.09
CA ASP A 120 -6.32 -9.15 13.85
C ASP A 120 -5.15 -9.10 14.85
N ALA A 121 -4.73 -10.26 15.36
CA ALA A 121 -3.59 -10.37 16.28
C ALA A 121 -2.27 -10.01 15.61
N CYS A 122 -2.18 -10.09 14.28
CA CYS A 122 -0.97 -9.91 13.50
C CYS A 122 -0.68 -8.45 13.13
N ALA A 123 -1.59 -7.53 13.47
CA ALA A 123 -1.37 -6.11 13.22
C ALA A 123 -0.06 -5.63 13.87
N PRO A 124 0.91 -5.12 13.08
CA PRO A 124 2.22 -4.75 13.61
C PRO A 124 2.16 -3.74 14.76
N SER A 125 1.23 -2.79 14.73
CA SER A 125 1.10 -1.78 15.79
C SER A 125 0.69 -2.32 17.16
N LYS A 126 0.31 -3.61 17.27
CA LYS A 126 0.05 -4.31 18.53
C LYS A 126 1.34 -4.76 19.23
N ALA A 127 2.45 -4.88 18.48
CA ALA A 127 3.73 -5.27 19.06
C ALA A 127 4.36 -4.11 19.83
N LEU A 128 4.89 -4.38 21.02
CA LEU A 128 5.49 -3.36 21.88
C LEU A 128 6.76 -2.73 21.27
N ASP A 129 7.48 -3.49 20.45
CA ASP A 129 8.74 -3.11 19.84
C ASP A 129 8.61 -2.69 18.35
N ILE A 130 7.38 -2.50 17.88
CA ILE A 130 7.12 -2.23 16.44
C ILE A 130 7.96 -1.07 15.87
N ALA A 131 8.15 -0.01 16.65
CA ALA A 131 8.94 1.13 16.21
C ALA A 131 10.41 0.78 15.94
N TYR A 132 10.92 -0.34 16.42
CA TYR A 132 12.28 -0.82 16.18
C TYR A 132 12.39 -1.81 15.01
N ARG A 133 11.28 -2.33 14.52
CA ARG A 133 11.25 -3.33 13.42
C ARG A 133 11.34 -2.71 12.03
N ILE A 134 11.21 -1.39 11.92
CA ILE A 134 11.32 -0.69 10.64
C ILE A 134 12.79 -0.62 10.21
N PRO A 135 13.15 -1.14 9.01
CA PRO A 135 14.53 -1.14 8.55
C PRO A 135 15.12 0.27 8.47
N GLY A 136 16.26 0.46 9.13
CA GLY A 136 16.95 1.75 9.13
C GLY A 136 16.34 2.85 10.00
N ILE A 137 15.38 2.55 10.88
CA ILE A 137 14.63 3.54 11.68
C ILE A 137 15.52 4.55 12.41
N GLN A 138 16.59 4.11 13.08
CA GLN A 138 17.48 5.00 13.82
C GLN A 138 18.16 6.03 12.91
N SER A 139 18.50 5.62 11.70
CA SER A 139 19.10 6.50 10.70
C SER A 139 18.08 7.51 10.17
N PHE A 140 16.83 7.08 9.89
CA PHE A 140 15.77 7.99 9.46
C PHE A 140 15.49 9.06 10.52
N ILE A 141 15.39 8.67 11.82
CA ILE A 141 15.21 9.63 12.92
C ILE A 141 16.36 10.62 13.00
N LYS A 142 17.63 10.15 12.91
CA LYS A 142 18.81 11.02 12.93
C LYS A 142 18.88 11.98 11.74
N GLN A 143 18.36 11.55 10.58
CA GLN A 143 18.29 12.37 9.37
C GLN A 143 17.10 13.35 9.37
N GLY A 144 16.24 13.30 10.40
CA GLY A 144 15.11 14.22 10.52
C GLY A 144 13.91 13.83 9.66
N TYR A 145 13.53 12.57 9.67
CA TYR A 145 12.30 12.09 9.05
C TYR A 145 11.25 11.76 10.12
N VAL A 146 10.00 12.11 9.85
CA VAL A 146 8.86 11.42 10.46
C VAL A 146 8.73 10.08 9.73
N VAL A 147 8.65 8.99 10.51
CA VAL A 147 8.45 7.65 9.96
C VAL A 147 7.08 7.17 10.38
N VAL A 148 6.28 6.72 9.42
CA VAL A 148 4.95 6.18 9.65
C VAL A 148 4.84 4.77 9.07
N ALA A 149 4.01 3.92 9.68
CA ALA A 149 3.74 2.59 9.17
C ALA A 149 2.27 2.23 9.41
N THR A 150 1.56 1.95 8.31
CA THR A 150 0.18 1.44 8.38
C THR A 150 0.18 -0.04 8.70
N ASP A 151 -0.87 -0.52 9.41
CA ASP A 151 -1.12 -1.96 9.54
C ASP A 151 -1.92 -2.52 8.35
N TYR A 152 -2.37 -1.67 7.42
CA TYR A 152 -3.35 -1.90 6.35
C TYR A 152 -4.79 -2.10 6.85
N GLN A 153 -5.75 -1.94 5.93
CA GLN A 153 -7.17 -2.16 6.21
C GLN A 153 -7.41 -3.59 6.72
N GLY A 154 -8.26 -3.74 7.74
CA GLY A 154 -8.71 -5.03 8.23
C GLY A 154 -7.66 -5.85 8.98
N LEU A 155 -6.42 -5.34 9.14
CA LEU A 155 -5.42 -5.97 10.00
C LEU A 155 -5.43 -5.28 11.35
N GLY A 156 -6.02 -5.96 12.34
CA GLY A 156 -6.23 -5.44 13.69
C GLY A 156 -7.48 -4.58 13.88
N THR A 157 -8.11 -4.12 12.82
CA THR A 157 -9.32 -3.30 12.80
C THR A 157 -10.49 -4.06 12.17
N PRO A 158 -11.76 -3.64 12.39
CA PRO A 158 -12.92 -4.39 11.90
C PRO A 158 -12.90 -4.64 10.38
N GLY A 159 -13.26 -5.85 10.00
CA GLY A 159 -13.27 -6.35 8.61
C GLY A 159 -12.08 -7.24 8.32
N GLU A 160 -12.13 -7.96 7.20
CA GLU A 160 -11.03 -8.81 6.75
C GLU A 160 -9.95 -7.98 6.03
N HIS A 161 -8.70 -8.41 6.15
CA HIS A 161 -7.57 -7.76 5.46
C HIS A 161 -7.57 -8.11 3.97
N PRO A 162 -7.73 -7.10 3.06
CA PRO A 162 -7.65 -7.30 1.62
C PRO A 162 -6.19 -7.46 1.17
N TYR A 163 -5.59 -8.58 1.57
CA TYR A 163 -4.21 -8.94 1.33
C TYR A 163 -3.87 -9.00 -0.16
N LEU A 164 -2.78 -8.34 -0.56
CA LEU A 164 -2.33 -8.19 -1.95
C LEU A 164 -3.33 -7.47 -2.87
N VAL A 165 -4.27 -6.72 -2.31
CA VAL A 165 -5.12 -5.81 -3.07
C VAL A 165 -4.47 -4.42 -3.10
N GLY A 166 -3.68 -4.16 -4.14
CA GLY A 166 -2.75 -3.06 -4.22
C GLY A 166 -3.37 -1.68 -3.98
N VAL A 167 -4.58 -1.42 -4.50
CA VAL A 167 -5.28 -0.14 -4.28
C VAL A 167 -5.64 0.06 -2.81
N SER A 168 -6.10 -0.99 -2.10
CA SER A 168 -6.41 -0.90 -0.67
C SER A 168 -5.17 -0.61 0.16
N GLU A 169 -4.10 -1.37 -0.09
CA GLU A 169 -2.83 -1.21 0.63
C GLU A 169 -2.17 0.14 0.32
N GLY A 170 -2.14 0.54 -0.95
CA GLY A 170 -1.59 1.84 -1.38
C GLY A 170 -2.33 3.03 -0.76
N ARG A 171 -3.67 2.94 -0.59
CA ARG A 171 -4.44 3.94 0.14
C ARG A 171 -4.01 4.04 1.59
N GLY A 172 -3.88 2.91 2.29
CA GLY A 172 -3.40 2.87 3.68
C GLY A 172 -2.03 3.54 3.84
N VAL A 173 -1.11 3.28 2.88
CA VAL A 173 0.25 3.87 2.84
C VAL A 173 0.22 5.39 2.67
N LEU A 174 -0.67 5.91 1.85
CA LEU A 174 -0.82 7.36 1.63
C LEU A 174 -1.58 8.04 2.78
N ASP A 175 -2.64 7.41 3.28
CA ASP A 175 -3.50 8.01 4.30
C ASP A 175 -2.83 8.11 5.67
N ILE A 176 -1.92 7.19 6.01
CA ILE A 176 -1.15 7.35 7.25
C ILE A 176 -0.17 8.52 7.17
N ALA A 177 0.34 8.86 5.98
CA ALA A 177 1.14 10.07 5.80
C ALA A 177 0.29 11.35 6.00
N ARG A 178 -0.96 11.36 5.51
CA ARG A 178 -1.94 12.41 5.80
C ARG A 178 -2.22 12.51 7.28
N ALA A 179 -2.45 11.37 7.95
CA ALA A 179 -2.68 11.31 9.38
C ALA A 179 -1.53 11.93 10.18
N ALA A 180 -0.29 11.64 9.81
CA ALA A 180 0.87 12.26 10.44
C ALA A 180 0.94 13.77 10.22
N HIS A 181 0.58 14.25 9.01
CA HIS A 181 0.53 15.68 8.70
C HIS A 181 -0.53 16.41 9.53
N GLU A 182 -1.67 15.79 9.78
CA GLU A 182 -2.73 16.35 10.63
C GLU A 182 -2.39 16.36 12.13
N MET A 183 -1.49 15.47 12.56
CA MET A 183 -1.04 15.42 13.96
C MET A 183 -0.05 16.54 14.28
N SER A 184 -0.48 17.58 15.03
CA SER A 184 0.42 18.66 15.43
C SER A 184 1.69 18.18 16.17
N PRO A 185 1.65 17.16 17.04
CA PRO A 185 2.86 16.66 17.70
C PRO A 185 3.87 15.98 16.77
N ALA A 186 3.45 15.53 15.58
CA ALA A 186 4.33 14.89 14.62
C ALA A 186 5.19 15.88 13.84
N ASN A 187 4.71 17.12 13.64
CA ASN A 187 5.37 18.13 12.83
C ASN A 187 5.75 17.62 11.42
N ALA A 188 4.90 16.80 10.82
CA ALA A 188 5.11 16.21 9.51
C ALA A 188 4.74 17.20 8.40
N SER A 189 5.55 17.28 7.35
CA SER A 189 5.23 18.02 6.12
C SER A 189 4.41 17.15 5.16
N THR A 190 3.98 17.73 4.04
CA THR A 190 3.37 16.99 2.93
C THR A 190 4.38 16.30 2.00
N LYS A 191 5.69 16.49 2.22
CA LYS A 191 6.75 15.80 1.46
C LYS A 191 6.84 14.35 1.90
N VAL A 192 6.51 13.42 1.00
CA VAL A 192 6.37 12.00 1.31
C VAL A 192 7.33 11.18 0.46
N LEU A 193 7.93 10.18 1.08
CA LEU A 193 8.69 9.10 0.46
C LEU A 193 8.05 7.78 0.90
N VAL A 194 7.85 6.86 -0.03
CA VAL A 194 7.31 5.54 0.26
C VAL A 194 8.44 4.52 0.27
N TYR A 195 8.43 3.60 1.24
CA TYR A 195 9.38 2.51 1.36
C TYR A 195 8.65 1.22 1.73
N GLY A 196 8.81 0.16 0.95
CA GLY A 196 8.13 -1.10 1.22
C GLY A 196 8.95 -2.32 0.82
N HIS A 197 8.63 -3.47 1.43
CA HIS A 197 9.27 -4.76 1.17
C HIS A 197 8.22 -5.85 0.96
N SER A 198 8.44 -6.73 -0.02
CA SER A 198 7.56 -7.88 -0.29
C SER A 198 6.13 -7.46 -0.62
N GLN A 199 5.09 -7.88 0.14
CA GLN A 199 3.74 -7.30 0.12
C GLN A 199 3.80 -5.78 0.17
N GLY A 200 4.57 -5.22 1.12
CA GLY A 200 4.74 -3.78 1.25
C GLY A 200 5.44 -3.15 0.04
N GLY A 201 6.26 -3.91 -0.68
CA GLY A 201 6.80 -3.49 -1.97
C GLY A 201 5.69 -3.28 -3.01
N GLN A 202 4.72 -4.20 -3.10
CA GLN A 202 3.51 -4.02 -3.93
C GLN A 202 2.71 -2.80 -3.46
N ALA A 203 2.44 -2.69 -2.16
CA ALA A 203 1.72 -1.56 -1.58
C ALA A 203 2.39 -0.22 -1.92
N ALA A 204 3.74 -0.17 -1.87
CA ALA A 204 4.53 1.01 -2.23
C ALA A 204 4.38 1.37 -3.72
N LEU A 205 4.44 0.38 -4.61
CA LEU A 205 4.24 0.59 -6.05
C LEU A 205 2.84 1.12 -6.34
N PHE A 206 1.80 0.53 -5.75
CA PHE A 206 0.43 1.01 -5.92
C PHE A 206 0.21 2.39 -5.30
N ALA A 207 0.81 2.69 -4.14
CA ALA A 207 0.80 4.05 -3.58
C ALA A 207 1.37 5.06 -4.57
N GLY A 208 2.48 4.73 -5.23
CA GLY A 208 3.07 5.54 -6.29
C GLY A 208 2.13 5.79 -7.47
N GLN A 209 1.49 4.73 -7.97
CA GLN A 209 0.59 4.78 -9.13
C GLN A 209 -0.69 5.61 -8.86
N ILE A 210 -1.27 5.51 -7.64
CA ILE A 210 -2.51 6.21 -7.31
C ILE A 210 -2.31 7.60 -6.69
N ALA A 211 -1.09 7.97 -6.27
CA ALA A 211 -0.83 9.19 -5.52
C ALA A 211 -1.36 10.45 -6.20
N ALA A 212 -1.12 10.61 -7.50
CA ALA A 212 -1.53 11.82 -8.23
C ALA A 212 -3.05 12.05 -8.22
N THR A 213 -3.84 10.98 -8.22
CA THR A 213 -5.31 11.05 -8.27
C THR A 213 -5.95 10.91 -6.90
N TYR A 214 -5.40 10.05 -6.05
CA TYR A 214 -5.97 9.78 -4.73
C TYR A 214 -5.47 10.72 -3.64
N ALA A 215 -4.21 11.14 -3.71
CA ALA A 215 -3.56 11.95 -2.69
C ALA A 215 -2.84 13.20 -3.27
N PRO A 216 -3.53 14.05 -4.07
CA PRO A 216 -2.91 15.22 -4.69
C PRO A 216 -2.46 16.30 -3.68
N ASP A 217 -2.89 16.19 -2.44
CA ASP A 217 -2.48 17.00 -1.29
C ASP A 217 -1.10 16.63 -0.74
N LEU A 218 -0.60 15.41 -1.04
CA LEU A 218 0.74 14.96 -0.68
C LEU A 218 1.73 15.23 -1.83
N HIS A 219 2.92 15.65 -1.48
CA HIS A 219 4.02 15.82 -2.43
C HIS A 219 4.90 14.55 -2.41
N LEU A 220 4.57 13.57 -3.24
CA LEU A 220 5.33 12.32 -3.36
C LEU A 220 6.68 12.58 -4.05
N LEU A 221 7.78 12.39 -3.32
CA LEU A 221 9.14 12.63 -3.78
C LEU A 221 9.82 11.41 -4.39
N GLY A 222 9.36 10.22 -4.02
CA GLY A 222 9.91 8.96 -4.51
C GLY A 222 9.33 7.73 -3.83
N VAL A 223 9.48 6.59 -4.48
CA VAL A 223 9.04 5.28 -4.00
C VAL A 223 10.21 4.31 -4.03
N ALA A 224 10.49 3.64 -2.92
CA ALA A 224 11.45 2.54 -2.84
C ALA A 224 10.69 1.23 -2.57
N ALA A 225 10.86 0.24 -3.45
CA ALA A 225 10.29 -1.08 -3.30
C ALA A 225 11.37 -2.15 -3.35
N VAL A 226 11.39 -3.01 -2.34
CA VAL A 226 12.36 -4.10 -2.22
C VAL A 226 11.65 -5.43 -2.39
N ALA A 227 12.16 -6.26 -3.29
CA ALA A 227 11.61 -7.58 -3.59
C ALA A 227 10.08 -7.55 -3.70
N PRO A 228 9.50 -6.62 -4.53
CA PRO A 228 8.08 -6.36 -4.52
C PRO A 228 7.28 -7.51 -5.12
N VAL A 229 6.15 -7.86 -4.51
CA VAL A 229 5.14 -8.74 -5.10
C VAL A 229 4.44 -7.98 -6.25
N SER A 230 5.16 -7.75 -7.33
CA SER A 230 4.78 -6.84 -8.41
C SER A 230 3.92 -7.46 -9.51
N ASP A 231 3.92 -8.80 -9.60
CA ASP A 231 3.17 -9.54 -10.61
C ASP A 231 2.58 -10.82 -10.03
N LEU A 232 1.30 -10.80 -9.74
CA LEU A 232 0.60 -11.94 -9.16
C LEU A 232 0.31 -13.03 -10.20
N THR A 233 0.30 -12.69 -11.48
CA THR A 233 0.07 -13.68 -12.54
C THR A 233 1.29 -14.57 -12.75
N GLU A 234 2.49 -14.04 -12.54
CA GLU A 234 3.75 -14.79 -12.60
C GLU A 234 4.04 -15.55 -11.30
N LEU A 235 3.73 -14.94 -10.14
CA LEU A 235 4.03 -15.54 -8.84
C LEU A 235 3.09 -16.69 -8.46
N LEU A 236 1.84 -16.67 -8.91
CA LEU A 236 0.86 -17.70 -8.52
C LEU A 236 1.12 -19.11 -9.06
N PRO A 237 1.60 -19.33 -10.27
CA PRO A 237 2.03 -20.66 -10.69
C PRO A 237 3.14 -21.22 -9.79
N GLU A 238 4.06 -20.36 -9.36
CA GLU A 238 5.13 -20.69 -8.42
C GLU A 238 4.60 -20.85 -6.98
N ALA A 239 3.47 -20.20 -6.66
CA ALA A 239 2.87 -20.22 -5.32
C ALA A 239 2.43 -21.62 -4.85
N THR A 240 2.36 -22.61 -5.73
CA THR A 240 2.12 -24.00 -5.35
C THR A 240 3.37 -24.87 -5.47
N ALA A 241 4.44 -24.38 -6.09
CA ALA A 241 5.66 -25.12 -6.33
C ALA A 241 6.43 -25.41 -5.03
N THR A 242 6.47 -24.43 -4.11
CA THR A 242 7.13 -24.58 -2.82
C THR A 242 6.12 -24.80 -1.69
N PRO A 243 6.48 -25.55 -0.63
CA PRO A 243 5.60 -25.72 0.54
C PRO A 243 5.15 -24.39 1.16
N ALA A 244 6.06 -23.44 1.35
CA ALA A 244 5.76 -22.13 1.93
C ALA A 244 4.79 -21.30 1.09
N ALA A 245 4.88 -21.38 -0.23
CA ALA A 245 4.05 -20.58 -1.14
C ALA A 245 2.56 -20.92 -1.08
N ARG A 246 2.19 -22.09 -0.57
CA ARG A 246 0.78 -22.54 -0.41
C ARG A 246 0.02 -21.67 0.59
N GLY A 247 0.64 -21.34 1.73
CA GLY A 247 0.04 -20.44 2.72
C GLY A 247 -0.22 -19.04 2.14
N TYR A 248 0.72 -18.51 1.36
CA TYR A 248 0.54 -17.22 0.67
C TYR A 248 -0.61 -17.27 -0.34
N ALA A 249 -0.76 -18.38 -1.09
CA ALA A 249 -1.84 -18.53 -2.06
C ALA A 249 -3.23 -18.55 -1.39
N VAL A 250 -3.35 -19.22 -0.25
CA VAL A 250 -4.61 -19.24 0.53
C VAL A 250 -4.90 -17.85 1.09
N MET A 251 -3.91 -17.18 1.70
CA MET A 251 -4.07 -15.80 2.20
C MET A 251 -4.47 -14.84 1.06
N ALA A 252 -3.89 -14.96 -0.13
CA ALA A 252 -4.25 -14.12 -1.27
C ALA A 252 -5.70 -14.35 -1.72
N ALA A 253 -6.16 -15.61 -1.80
CA ALA A 253 -7.54 -15.91 -2.15
C ALA A 253 -8.53 -15.30 -1.15
N VAL A 254 -8.24 -15.39 0.16
CA VAL A 254 -9.05 -14.75 1.22
C VAL A 254 -9.01 -13.24 1.09
N GLY A 255 -7.83 -12.64 0.90
CA GLY A 255 -7.66 -11.19 0.74
C GLY A 255 -8.44 -10.63 -0.46
N PHE A 256 -8.45 -11.36 -1.59
CA PHE A 256 -9.28 -10.98 -2.73
C PHE A 256 -10.78 -11.09 -2.41
N HIS A 257 -11.21 -12.12 -1.70
CA HIS A 257 -12.62 -12.25 -1.28
C HIS A 257 -13.03 -11.12 -0.32
N ALA A 258 -12.14 -10.73 0.58
CA ALA A 258 -12.37 -9.60 1.49
C ALA A 258 -12.62 -8.27 0.75
N ALA A 259 -11.87 -8.03 -0.34
CA ALA A 259 -12.04 -6.84 -1.17
C ALA A 259 -13.21 -6.93 -2.16
N TYR A 260 -13.47 -8.13 -2.66
CA TYR A 260 -14.43 -8.43 -3.73
C TYR A 260 -15.32 -9.61 -3.31
N PRO A 261 -16.36 -9.36 -2.46
CA PRO A 261 -17.16 -10.42 -1.85
C PRO A 261 -17.92 -11.32 -2.84
N ASP A 262 -18.11 -10.84 -4.07
CA ASP A 262 -18.74 -11.63 -5.14
C ASP A 262 -17.83 -12.73 -5.71
N THR A 263 -16.56 -12.79 -5.30
CA THR A 263 -15.63 -13.87 -5.70
C THR A 263 -16.00 -15.18 -5.01
N ASN A 264 -16.08 -16.25 -5.79
CA ASN A 264 -16.37 -17.59 -5.25
C ASN A 264 -15.07 -18.33 -4.91
N LEU A 265 -14.70 -18.40 -3.63
CA LEU A 265 -13.52 -19.11 -3.17
C LEU A 265 -13.50 -20.59 -3.61
N ALA A 266 -14.67 -21.26 -3.68
CA ALA A 266 -14.77 -22.66 -4.12
C ALA A 266 -14.39 -22.86 -5.59
N SER A 267 -14.27 -21.82 -6.38
CA SER A 267 -13.74 -21.91 -7.74
C SER A 267 -12.23 -22.05 -7.82
N VAL A 268 -11.50 -21.70 -6.75
CA VAL A 268 -10.02 -21.77 -6.71
C VAL A 268 -9.50 -22.62 -5.55
N LEU A 269 -10.22 -22.69 -4.42
CA LEU A 269 -9.84 -23.49 -3.25
C LEU A 269 -10.69 -24.77 -3.16
N THR A 270 -10.08 -25.84 -2.67
CA THR A 270 -10.79 -27.10 -2.39
C THR A 270 -11.70 -26.95 -1.15
N PRO A 271 -12.69 -27.85 -0.97
CA PRO A 271 -13.48 -27.90 0.26
C PRO A 271 -12.61 -28.05 1.52
N LEU A 272 -11.49 -28.78 1.45
CA LEU A 272 -10.54 -28.95 2.56
C LEU A 272 -9.90 -27.62 2.94
N ALA A 273 -9.40 -26.86 1.96
CA ALA A 273 -8.80 -25.55 2.19
C ALA A 273 -9.82 -24.55 2.77
N ILE A 274 -11.05 -24.54 2.24
CA ILE A 274 -12.14 -23.69 2.74
C ILE A 274 -12.49 -24.03 4.18
N ALA A 275 -12.57 -25.30 4.55
CA ALA A 275 -12.83 -25.72 5.93
C ALA A 275 -11.71 -25.28 6.90
N GLY A 276 -10.49 -25.08 6.39
CA GLY A 276 -9.32 -24.60 7.15
C GLY A 276 -9.19 -23.08 7.27
N LEU A 277 -10.05 -22.26 6.64
CA LEU A 277 -9.89 -20.81 6.64
C LEU A 277 -9.95 -20.17 8.04
N GLY A 278 -10.71 -20.77 8.97
CA GLY A 278 -10.68 -20.34 10.37
C GLY A 278 -9.29 -20.37 11.03
N TYR A 279 -8.35 -21.14 10.49
CA TYR A 279 -6.95 -21.11 10.92
C TYR A 279 -6.26 -19.82 10.48
N VAL A 280 -6.54 -19.35 9.27
CA VAL A 280 -5.99 -18.09 8.71
C VAL A 280 -6.46 -16.88 9.52
N ASP A 281 -7.70 -16.90 10.00
CA ASP A 281 -8.30 -15.83 10.81
C ASP A 281 -7.75 -15.76 12.25
N GLN A 282 -7.05 -16.78 12.70
CA GLN A 282 -6.58 -16.91 14.10
C GLN A 282 -5.06 -16.88 14.24
N HIS A 283 -4.31 -17.08 13.14
CA HIS A 283 -2.86 -17.23 13.16
C HIS A 283 -2.15 -16.23 12.26
N CYS A 284 -0.90 -15.93 12.60
CA CYS A 284 -0.09 -15.04 11.79
C CYS A 284 0.62 -15.79 10.65
N ALA A 285 1.24 -15.03 9.75
CA ALA A 285 1.76 -15.55 8.49
C ALA A 285 2.64 -16.79 8.66
N ALA A 286 3.56 -16.81 9.63
CA ALA A 286 4.47 -17.94 9.83
C ALA A 286 3.70 -19.23 10.11
N ASP A 287 2.74 -19.18 11.07
CA ASP A 287 1.93 -20.36 11.40
C ASP A 287 1.04 -20.79 10.24
N VAL A 288 0.47 -19.85 9.48
CA VAL A 288 -0.36 -20.14 8.30
C VAL A 288 0.49 -20.79 7.20
N ILE A 289 1.69 -20.29 6.97
CA ILE A 289 2.63 -20.84 5.98
C ILE A 289 3.00 -22.28 6.38
N ASP A 290 3.40 -22.51 7.62
CA ASP A 290 3.79 -23.81 8.14
C ASP A 290 2.61 -24.80 8.07
N HIS A 291 1.41 -24.39 8.46
CA HIS A 291 0.20 -25.19 8.39
C HIS A 291 -0.10 -25.68 6.97
N TYR A 292 -0.13 -24.75 6.00
CA TYR A 292 -0.44 -25.12 4.62
C TYR A 292 0.71 -25.79 3.87
N ALA A 293 1.94 -25.71 4.37
CA ALA A 293 3.09 -26.42 3.84
C ALA A 293 2.94 -27.97 3.95
N GLU A 294 2.14 -28.47 4.90
CA GLU A 294 1.89 -29.88 5.11
C GLU A 294 0.99 -30.52 4.03
N PHE A 295 0.21 -29.72 3.29
CA PHE A 295 -0.72 -30.19 2.28
C PHE A 295 -0.06 -30.23 0.90
N THR A 296 -0.54 -31.12 0.02
CA THR A 296 -0.17 -31.09 -1.41
C THR A 296 -0.92 -29.95 -2.13
N PRO A 297 -0.41 -29.44 -3.27
CA PRO A 297 -1.12 -28.43 -4.05
C PRO A 297 -2.58 -28.79 -4.38
N SER A 298 -2.83 -30.05 -4.77
CA SER A 298 -4.17 -30.55 -5.11
C SER A 298 -5.13 -30.69 -3.91
N GLN A 299 -4.62 -30.72 -2.69
CA GLN A 299 -5.43 -30.66 -1.47
C GLN A 299 -5.89 -29.23 -1.16
N ILE A 300 -5.22 -28.20 -1.68
CA ILE A 300 -5.51 -26.80 -1.41
C ILE A 300 -6.19 -26.14 -2.60
N ILE A 301 -5.63 -26.29 -3.80
CA ILE A 301 -6.06 -25.61 -5.02
C ILE A 301 -7.00 -26.50 -5.81
N ALA A 302 -8.25 -26.08 -6.00
CA ALA A 302 -9.25 -26.75 -6.83
C ALA A 302 -8.99 -26.50 -8.32
N GLN A 303 -8.73 -25.23 -8.67
CA GLN A 303 -8.35 -24.82 -10.02
C GLN A 303 -7.36 -23.66 -9.93
N SER A 304 -6.49 -23.54 -10.95
CA SER A 304 -5.61 -22.38 -11.04
C SER A 304 -6.43 -21.08 -11.13
N PRO A 305 -6.15 -20.09 -10.30
CA PRO A 305 -6.85 -18.80 -10.36
C PRO A 305 -6.63 -18.08 -11.70
N LEU A 306 -5.60 -18.44 -12.48
CA LEU A 306 -5.35 -17.89 -13.80
C LEU A 306 -6.39 -18.30 -14.85
N ILE A 307 -7.05 -19.45 -14.68
CA ILE A 307 -8.09 -19.96 -15.61
C ILE A 307 -9.51 -19.67 -15.11
N VAL A 308 -9.67 -19.16 -13.89
CA VAL A 308 -10.96 -18.70 -13.35
C VAL A 308 -11.14 -17.22 -13.70
N PRO A 309 -12.04 -16.83 -14.65
CA PRO A 309 -12.05 -15.48 -15.21
C PRO A 309 -12.11 -14.36 -14.19
N ALA A 310 -12.93 -14.52 -13.13
CA ALA A 310 -13.05 -13.51 -12.06
C ALA A 310 -11.71 -13.32 -11.32
N PHE A 311 -11.04 -14.40 -10.94
CA PHE A 311 -9.74 -14.31 -10.27
C PHE A 311 -8.63 -13.83 -11.22
N ALA A 312 -8.59 -14.32 -12.46
CA ALA A 312 -7.59 -13.88 -13.45
C ALA A 312 -7.65 -12.35 -13.68
N ALA A 313 -8.86 -11.78 -13.76
CA ALA A 313 -9.04 -10.33 -13.87
C ALA A 313 -8.53 -9.58 -12.63
N LEU A 314 -8.78 -10.10 -11.42
CA LEU A 314 -8.30 -9.49 -10.18
C LEU A 314 -6.78 -9.56 -10.06
N LEU A 315 -6.15 -10.66 -10.48
CA LEU A 315 -4.70 -10.78 -10.50
C LEU A 315 -4.05 -9.75 -11.41
N GLN A 316 -4.58 -9.57 -12.62
CA GLN A 316 -4.13 -8.54 -13.56
C GLN A 316 -4.33 -7.13 -12.98
N GLN A 317 -5.47 -6.85 -12.36
CA GLN A 317 -5.77 -5.57 -11.72
C GLN A 317 -4.79 -5.24 -10.58
N ASN A 318 -4.25 -6.26 -9.91
CA ASN A 318 -3.31 -6.13 -8.80
C ASN A 318 -1.85 -6.40 -9.20
N THR A 319 -1.57 -6.40 -10.51
CA THR A 319 -0.23 -6.41 -11.09
C THR A 319 0.24 -4.98 -11.31
N ALA A 320 1.39 -4.61 -10.70
CA ALA A 320 1.93 -3.26 -10.76
C ALA A 320 2.65 -2.96 -12.09
N GLY A 321 2.96 -1.68 -12.36
CA GLY A 321 3.73 -1.24 -13.53
C GLY A 321 2.93 -1.14 -14.83
N THR A 322 1.60 -1.10 -14.75
CA THR A 322 0.70 -0.87 -15.89
C THR A 322 0.30 0.60 -16.06
N VAL A 323 0.54 1.41 -15.04
CA VAL A 323 0.29 2.85 -15.00
C VAL A 323 1.55 3.52 -14.47
N ALA A 324 1.97 4.62 -15.11
CA ALA A 324 3.15 5.36 -14.68
C ALA A 324 2.98 5.95 -13.27
N THR A 325 4.06 5.90 -12.51
CA THR A 325 4.15 6.46 -11.16
C THR A 325 4.43 7.97 -11.22
N ALA A 326 3.81 8.73 -10.34
CA ALA A 326 3.98 10.19 -10.31
C ALA A 326 5.37 10.66 -9.80
N ALA A 327 6.21 9.73 -9.33
CA ALA A 327 7.50 10.02 -8.71
C ALA A 327 8.55 8.96 -9.12
N PRO A 328 9.86 9.27 -9.07
CA PRO A 328 10.90 8.29 -9.39
C PRO A 328 10.90 7.10 -8.42
N LEU A 329 11.33 5.95 -8.94
CA LEU A 329 11.34 4.68 -8.25
C LEU A 329 12.79 4.21 -7.96
N PHE A 330 12.97 3.60 -6.78
CA PHE A 330 14.13 2.77 -6.45
C PHE A 330 13.66 1.33 -6.26
N ILE A 331 14.11 0.42 -7.11
CA ILE A 331 13.78 -0.99 -7.03
C ILE A 331 15.00 -1.76 -6.58
N ALA A 332 14.86 -2.59 -5.54
CA ALA A 332 15.92 -3.46 -5.03
C ALA A 332 15.50 -4.92 -5.11
N GLN A 333 16.41 -5.81 -5.53
CA GLN A 333 16.13 -7.23 -5.65
C GLN A 333 17.35 -8.08 -5.29
N GLY A 334 17.15 -9.16 -4.53
CA GLY A 334 18.15 -10.19 -4.32
C GLY A 334 18.19 -11.17 -5.49
N ASP A 335 19.38 -11.61 -5.90
CA ASP A 335 19.49 -12.58 -6.99
C ASP A 335 19.31 -14.05 -6.54
N ARG A 336 19.17 -14.28 -5.21
CA ARG A 336 18.82 -15.57 -4.60
C ARG A 336 17.49 -15.57 -3.87
N ASP A 337 16.62 -14.63 -4.22
CA ASP A 337 15.27 -14.55 -3.67
C ASP A 337 14.40 -15.69 -4.24
N GLU A 338 13.99 -16.60 -3.37
CA GLU A 338 13.14 -17.76 -3.71
C GLU A 338 11.65 -17.48 -3.49
N LEU A 339 11.29 -16.40 -2.78
CA LEU A 339 9.88 -16.02 -2.54
C LEU A 339 9.34 -15.11 -3.63
N VAL A 340 10.13 -14.11 -4.02
CA VAL A 340 9.86 -13.24 -5.16
C VAL A 340 11.06 -13.36 -6.10
N PRO A 341 11.05 -14.31 -7.02
CA PRO A 341 12.18 -14.55 -7.91
C PRO A 341 12.56 -13.32 -8.72
N LYS A 342 13.87 -13.09 -8.86
CA LYS A 342 14.39 -11.93 -9.60
C LYS A 342 13.75 -11.71 -10.99
N PRO A 343 13.47 -12.76 -11.81
CA PRO A 343 12.82 -12.58 -13.10
C PRO A 343 11.47 -11.85 -13.02
N THR A 344 10.68 -12.04 -11.96
CA THR A 344 9.40 -11.30 -11.76
C THR A 344 9.65 -9.80 -11.59
N THR A 345 10.68 -9.43 -10.81
CA THR A 345 11.06 -8.01 -10.66
C THR A 345 11.68 -7.45 -11.94
N ASP A 346 12.48 -8.23 -12.69
CA ASP A 346 13.02 -7.82 -13.99
C ASP A 346 11.88 -7.48 -14.98
N GLN A 347 10.85 -8.31 -15.06
CA GLN A 347 9.67 -8.09 -15.91
C GLN A 347 8.89 -6.85 -15.46
N TYR A 348 8.73 -6.65 -14.14
CA TYR A 348 8.14 -5.41 -13.61
C TYR A 348 8.91 -4.19 -14.08
N VAL A 349 10.24 -4.17 -13.91
CA VAL A 349 11.09 -3.03 -14.32
C VAL A 349 10.95 -2.77 -15.82
N GLN A 350 11.00 -3.81 -16.64
CA GLN A 350 10.81 -3.68 -18.10
C GLN A 350 9.44 -3.08 -18.44
N ARG A 351 8.37 -3.55 -17.82
CA ARG A 351 7.01 -3.07 -18.03
C ARG A 351 6.85 -1.61 -17.58
N ALA A 352 7.35 -1.27 -16.40
CA ALA A 352 7.25 0.06 -15.83
C ALA A 352 8.11 1.10 -16.58
N CYS A 353 9.32 0.73 -17.03
CA CYS A 353 10.09 1.56 -17.99
C CYS A 353 9.30 1.81 -19.28
N GLY A 354 8.58 0.79 -19.78
CA GLY A 354 7.76 0.89 -20.99
C GLY A 354 6.61 1.89 -20.91
N VAL A 355 6.05 2.12 -19.71
CA VAL A 355 5.01 3.14 -19.47
C VAL A 355 5.58 4.50 -19.07
N GLY A 356 6.91 4.66 -19.04
CA GLY A 356 7.60 5.92 -18.80
C GLY A 356 8.04 6.17 -17.35
N ASP A 357 8.05 5.16 -16.50
CA ASP A 357 8.57 5.29 -15.14
C ASP A 357 10.07 5.56 -15.14
N HIS A 358 10.52 6.35 -14.16
CA HIS A 358 11.91 6.69 -13.94
C HIS A 358 12.49 5.83 -12.81
N ILE A 359 13.18 4.73 -13.14
CA ILE A 359 13.56 3.66 -12.22
C ILE A 359 15.07 3.59 -12.04
N LEU A 360 15.54 3.57 -10.80
CA LEU A 360 16.85 3.05 -10.43
C LEU A 360 16.68 1.62 -9.93
N TYR A 361 17.05 0.65 -10.75
CA TYR A 361 17.02 -0.77 -10.38
C TYR A 361 18.39 -1.23 -9.89
N ARG A 362 18.43 -1.87 -8.71
CA ARG A 362 19.63 -2.46 -8.13
C ARG A 362 19.41 -3.91 -7.73
N VAL A 363 20.30 -4.78 -8.21
CA VAL A 363 20.38 -6.17 -7.80
C VAL A 363 21.45 -6.30 -6.71
N TYR A 364 21.14 -7.05 -5.65
CA TYR A 364 22.02 -7.32 -4.52
C TYR A 364 22.52 -8.77 -4.62
N PRO A 365 23.77 -9.01 -5.06
CA PRO A 365 24.29 -10.33 -5.30
C PRO A 365 24.37 -11.18 -4.03
N GLY A 366 23.96 -12.44 -4.13
CA GLY A 366 23.98 -13.40 -3.05
C GLY A 366 22.91 -13.19 -1.98
N GLN A 367 22.03 -12.19 -2.14
CA GLN A 367 20.97 -11.91 -1.17
C GLN A 367 19.68 -12.65 -1.51
N ASP A 368 19.08 -13.24 -0.49
CA ASP A 368 17.72 -13.78 -0.49
C ASP A 368 16.67 -12.67 -0.27
N HIS A 369 15.44 -13.06 -0.03
CA HIS A 369 14.30 -12.16 0.16
C HIS A 369 14.49 -11.15 1.30
N ILE A 370 14.99 -11.61 2.45
CA ILE A 370 15.25 -10.77 3.63
C ILE A 370 16.59 -10.05 3.51
N GLY A 371 17.60 -10.73 2.99
CA GLY A 371 18.94 -10.18 2.77
C GLY A 371 18.92 -8.97 1.84
N ALA A 372 18.10 -8.97 0.79
CA ALA A 372 17.92 -7.83 -0.10
C ALA A 372 17.36 -6.60 0.63
N ARG A 373 16.38 -6.81 1.54
CA ARG A 373 15.83 -5.75 2.38
C ARG A 373 16.93 -5.10 3.23
N ASP A 374 17.69 -5.92 3.92
CA ASP A 374 18.69 -5.41 4.88
C ASP A 374 19.91 -4.77 4.17
N ALA A 375 20.34 -5.35 3.06
CA ALA A 375 21.45 -4.84 2.27
C ALA A 375 21.13 -3.51 1.58
N SER A 376 19.88 -3.29 1.15
CA SER A 376 19.46 -2.10 0.41
C SER A 376 19.24 -0.86 1.27
N VAL A 377 19.11 -0.99 2.61
CA VAL A 377 18.72 0.12 3.52
C VAL A 377 19.56 1.38 3.31
N LYS A 378 20.89 1.26 3.29
CA LYS A 378 21.79 2.42 3.14
C LYS A 378 21.64 3.12 1.80
N ASP A 379 21.50 2.35 0.73
CA ASP A 379 21.31 2.87 -0.62
C ASP A 379 19.99 3.60 -0.76
N ILE A 380 18.92 3.02 -0.21
CA ILE A 380 17.58 3.61 -0.18
C ILE A 380 17.60 4.92 0.61
N GLN A 381 18.22 4.94 1.78
CA GLN A 381 18.32 6.15 2.60
C GLN A 381 19.09 7.28 1.89
N ALA A 382 20.22 6.95 1.24
CA ALA A 382 20.97 7.92 0.45
C ALA A 382 20.17 8.44 -0.74
N TRP A 383 19.46 7.54 -1.44
CA TRP A 383 18.61 7.92 -2.55
C TRP A 383 17.43 8.81 -2.10
N MET A 384 16.78 8.49 -0.99
CA MET A 384 15.69 9.31 -0.42
C MET A 384 16.18 10.70 0.00
N ALA A 385 17.35 10.79 0.66
CA ALA A 385 17.94 12.07 1.03
C ALA A 385 18.20 12.96 -0.20
N ALA A 386 18.66 12.38 -1.30
CA ALA A 386 18.84 13.08 -2.56
C ALA A 386 17.50 13.58 -3.16
N ARG A 387 16.40 12.83 -3.00
CA ARG A 387 15.04 13.29 -3.42
C ARG A 387 14.58 14.47 -2.59
N VAL A 388 14.75 14.41 -1.26
CA VAL A 388 14.39 15.55 -0.38
C VAL A 388 15.22 16.80 -0.70
N ALA A 389 16.48 16.62 -1.09
CA ALA A 389 17.37 17.70 -1.54
C ALA A 389 17.06 18.22 -2.96
N GLY A 390 16.06 17.66 -3.66
CA GLY A 390 15.68 18.08 -5.01
C GLY A 390 16.69 17.68 -6.10
N GLN A 391 17.59 16.75 -5.83
CA GLN A 391 18.54 16.27 -6.83
C GLN A 391 17.83 15.42 -7.88
N PRO A 392 18.29 15.44 -9.15
CA PRO A 392 17.73 14.56 -10.19
C PRO A 392 17.85 13.08 -9.83
N ALA A 393 16.80 12.30 -10.08
CA ALA A 393 16.84 10.86 -9.85
C ALA A 393 17.69 10.17 -10.91
N PRO A 394 18.64 9.29 -10.55
CA PRO A 394 19.28 8.42 -11.52
C PRO A 394 18.26 7.40 -12.07
N SER A 395 18.43 6.96 -13.32
CA SER A 395 17.61 5.94 -13.95
C SER A 395 18.46 4.87 -14.61
N THR A 396 17.92 3.65 -14.62
CA THR A 396 18.42 2.48 -15.37
C THR A 396 17.49 2.09 -16.53
N CYS A 397 16.33 2.75 -16.64
CA CYS A 397 15.55 2.73 -17.86
C CYS A 397 16.31 3.52 -18.94
#